data_2d383b8c61a7a1b253d9a95c08eb80db
#
_entry.id   2d383b8c61a7a1b253d9a95c08eb80db
#
_cell.length_a   1.000
_cell.length_b   1.000
_cell.length_c   1.000
_cell.angle_alpha   90.00
_cell.angle_beta   90.00
_cell.angle_gamma   90.00
#
_symmetry.space_group_name_H-M   'P 1'
#
loop_
_entity.id
_entity.type
_entity.pdbx_description
1 polymer ?
#
loop_
_entity_poly.entity_id
_entity_poly.type
_entity_poly.pdbx_seq_one_letter_code
_entity_poly.pdbx_strand_id
1 'polypeptide(L)'
;MQKKQSKKQRERLTALLPFLIALASGILMGLTVAPVGAWFLAWIALAPLWVLVVSSSKRKNQSPPAFLWGIGYHGVALFWITGIHPMTWLGVPWLPSLAITLFCWGFISVLGGVFVAVWAAVMVRLAGQKPWLRILIGTAVWCGLESLWSAGPLWWSSLAYTQSPHNLVILHLGQLSGPNTVTAAIAAVNGLIAEGWTNHRDAEGAERISFAPLWFVNKYFAIATGLLISLHLIGFILYSRPIAQPPEAALKVGIVQGNIPNRLLRSSEGFLRAQENYTSGYITLANQGVDAVLTPEGALPIFQRNLLGTALVAAVKEKGVVAWIGAFGERGDSYTISLFTFNNKAEIVSRYDKAKLVPLGEYIPFEGILGGLVQRLSPLDAHQVAGSANQLFDTPFGRAIASICYESAFPEQFRRQAAAGGQFILSSSNDAHYTASMPFQHHAQDMMRAIETDRWSARATNTGYSAFIDPHGRTLWISGYNTYETHAETIYRRQTKTLYVRWGDWLTPLLLVFSGGAWLVIQLRDTKKLTLS
;
A
#
# COMPACT_ATOMS: atom_id res chain seq x y z
N MET A 1 -6.30 42.76 36.48
CA MET A 1 -6.94 41.49 36.09
C MET A 1 -6.71 41.14 34.61
N GLN A 2 -6.97 42.03 33.66
CA GLN A 2 -6.84 41.79 32.21
C GLN A 2 -5.43 41.30 31.74
N LYS A 3 -4.32 41.90 32.22
CA LYS A 3 -2.94 41.45 31.90
C LYS A 3 -2.64 40.02 32.35
N LYS A 4 -3.21 39.57 33.47
CA LYS A 4 -3.03 38.21 34.01
C LYS A 4 -3.82 37.18 33.20
N GLN A 5 -5.02 37.55 32.71
CA GLN A 5 -5.83 36.72 31.81
C GLN A 5 -5.17 36.58 30.43
N SER A 6 -4.68 37.67 29.83
CA SER A 6 -3.97 37.68 28.57
C SER A 6 -2.68 36.80 28.61
N LYS A 7 -1.90 36.88 29.71
CA LYS A 7 -0.71 36.03 29.90
C LYS A 7 -1.08 34.56 30.00
N LYS A 8 -2.12 34.19 30.77
CA LYS A 8 -2.59 32.79 30.89
C LYS A 8 -3.14 32.23 29.60
N GLN A 9 -3.81 33.04 28.78
CA GLN A 9 -4.30 32.67 27.48
C GLN A 9 -3.15 32.43 26.47
N ARG A 10 -2.13 33.29 26.48
CA ARG A 10 -0.92 33.13 25.66
C ARG A 10 -0.12 31.89 26.03
N GLU A 11 0.02 31.59 27.32
CA GLU A 11 0.69 30.37 27.80
C GLU A 11 -0.06 29.10 27.37
N ARG A 12 -1.40 29.11 27.43
CA ARG A 12 -2.23 27.99 26.92
C ARG A 12 -2.07 27.77 25.41
N LEU A 13 -2.12 28.86 24.63
CA LEU A 13 -1.92 28.80 23.17
C LEU A 13 -0.52 28.25 22.81
N THR A 14 0.51 28.74 23.51
CA THR A 14 1.89 28.26 23.30
C THR A 14 2.04 26.77 23.65
N ALA A 15 1.30 26.27 24.65
CA ALA A 15 1.31 24.87 25.04
C ALA A 15 0.58 23.97 24.03
N LEU A 16 -0.46 24.46 23.32
CA LEU A 16 -1.23 23.72 22.33
C LEU A 16 -0.57 23.72 20.95
N LEU A 17 0.26 24.70 20.64
CA LEU A 17 0.86 24.90 19.33
C LEU A 17 1.60 23.65 18.78
N PRO A 18 2.42 22.92 19.56
CA PRO A 18 3.07 21.69 19.08
C PRO A 18 2.08 20.61 18.63
N PHE A 19 0.94 20.48 19.33
CA PHE A 19 -0.10 19.52 18.99
C PHE A 19 -0.81 19.90 17.69
N LEU A 20 -1.11 21.18 17.50
CA LEU A 20 -1.74 21.70 16.29
C LEU A 20 -0.82 21.55 15.07
N ILE A 21 0.47 21.88 15.22
CA ILE A 21 1.48 21.70 14.15
C ILE A 21 1.59 20.22 13.78
N ALA A 22 1.69 19.33 14.76
CA ALA A 22 1.79 17.90 14.52
C ALA A 22 0.55 17.36 13.79
N LEU A 23 -0.64 17.66 14.30
CA LEU A 23 -1.90 17.23 13.68
C LEU A 23 -2.04 17.77 12.25
N ALA A 24 -1.81 19.06 12.05
CA ALA A 24 -1.92 19.69 10.74
C ALA A 24 -0.93 19.09 9.72
N SER A 25 0.34 18.90 10.12
CA SER A 25 1.33 18.28 9.22
C SER A 25 1.08 16.78 9.00
N GLY A 26 0.49 16.08 9.97
CA GLY A 26 -0.01 14.72 9.77
C GLY A 26 -1.16 14.64 8.76
N ILE A 27 -2.13 15.56 8.86
CA ILE A 27 -3.22 15.69 7.87
C ILE A 27 -2.65 15.99 6.48
N LEU A 28 -1.70 16.92 6.36
CA LEU A 28 -1.03 17.19 5.08
C LEU A 28 -0.37 15.94 4.50
N MET A 29 0.28 15.13 5.33
CA MET A 29 0.81 13.83 4.89
C MET A 29 -0.31 12.89 4.42
N GLY A 30 -1.45 12.84 5.11
CA GLY A 30 -2.60 12.03 4.71
C GLY A 30 -3.20 12.43 3.35
N LEU A 31 -3.17 13.71 3.02
CA LEU A 31 -3.65 14.24 1.73
C LEU A 31 -2.72 13.87 0.54
N THR A 32 -1.52 13.36 0.80
CA THR A 32 -0.62 12.92 -0.26
C THR A 32 -1.07 11.62 -0.93
N VAL A 33 -1.85 10.81 -0.24
CA VAL A 33 -2.32 9.51 -0.72
C VAL A 33 -3.49 9.69 -1.69
N ALA A 34 -3.61 8.79 -2.65
CA ALA A 34 -4.74 8.74 -3.56
C ALA A 34 -6.09 8.65 -2.80
N PRO A 35 -7.19 9.24 -3.29
CA PRO A 35 -7.36 9.92 -4.58
C PRO A 35 -6.96 11.41 -4.58
N VAL A 36 -6.67 12.03 -3.41
CA VAL A 36 -6.28 13.45 -3.34
C VAL A 36 -4.94 13.67 -4.05
N GLY A 37 -3.94 12.83 -3.75
CA GLY A 37 -2.71 12.75 -4.50
C GLY A 37 -1.81 14.00 -4.44
N ALA A 38 -1.85 14.77 -3.36
CA ALA A 38 -0.96 15.92 -3.15
C ALA A 38 0.49 15.47 -2.83
N TRP A 39 1.02 14.58 -3.65
CA TRP A 39 2.27 13.82 -3.45
C TRP A 39 3.49 14.67 -3.09
N PHE A 40 3.57 15.90 -3.60
CA PHE A 40 4.68 16.83 -3.31
C PHE A 40 4.77 17.23 -1.84
N LEU A 41 3.64 17.21 -1.10
CA LEU A 41 3.62 17.52 0.33
C LEU A 41 4.38 16.46 1.16
N ALA A 42 4.50 15.24 0.69
CA ALA A 42 5.22 14.18 1.41
C ALA A 42 6.69 14.54 1.69
N TRP A 43 7.29 15.37 0.83
CA TRP A 43 8.69 15.80 0.96
C TRP A 43 8.94 16.80 2.08
N ILE A 44 7.87 17.37 2.67
CA ILE A 44 7.97 18.39 3.75
C ILE A 44 7.08 18.09 4.95
N ALA A 45 6.04 17.25 4.82
CA ALA A 45 5.02 17.10 5.85
C ALA A 45 5.48 16.34 7.12
N LEU A 46 6.58 15.59 7.06
CA LEU A 46 7.18 14.95 8.23
C LEU A 46 8.17 15.90 8.95
N ALA A 47 8.72 16.89 8.27
CA ALA A 47 9.74 17.78 8.82
C ALA A 47 9.27 18.57 10.06
N PRO A 48 8.03 19.12 10.13
CA PRO A 48 7.56 19.81 11.34
C PRO A 48 7.52 18.90 12.57
N LEU A 49 7.09 17.65 12.43
CA LEU A 49 7.14 16.68 13.51
C LEU A 49 8.59 16.40 13.93
N TRP A 50 9.48 16.19 12.96
CA TRP A 50 10.89 15.96 13.24
C TRP A 50 11.52 17.10 14.04
N VAL A 51 11.27 18.35 13.64
CA VAL A 51 11.69 19.56 14.40
C VAL A 51 11.16 19.54 15.82
N LEU A 52 9.88 19.26 16.03
CA LEU A 52 9.28 19.18 17.37
C LEU A 52 9.98 18.14 18.25
N VAL A 53 10.34 17.00 17.69
CA VAL A 53 10.95 15.89 18.42
C VAL A 53 12.42 16.18 18.77
N VAL A 54 13.23 16.70 17.84
CA VAL A 54 14.67 16.94 18.07
C VAL A 54 14.96 18.21 18.86
N SER A 55 14.09 19.24 18.77
CA SER A 55 14.25 20.49 19.52
C SER A 55 13.89 20.38 21.01
N SER A 56 13.44 19.23 21.45
CA SER A 56 12.81 19.06 22.76
C SER A 56 13.74 18.61 23.89
N SER A 57 15.06 18.84 23.80
CA SER A 57 16.04 18.46 24.83
C SER A 57 15.69 18.90 26.28
N LYS A 58 14.74 19.83 26.42
CA LYS A 58 14.19 20.31 27.73
C LYS A 58 12.76 19.80 28.01
N ARG A 59 12.08 19.12 27.10
CA ARG A 59 10.69 18.66 27.31
C ARG A 59 10.65 17.12 27.35
N LYS A 60 10.36 16.59 28.51
CA LYS A 60 10.40 15.15 28.83
C LYS A 60 9.39 14.27 28.06
N ASN A 61 8.44 14.80 27.28
CA ASN A 61 7.43 13.97 26.61
C ASN A 61 6.96 14.57 25.28
N GLN A 62 7.48 14.07 24.15
CA GLN A 62 7.04 14.44 22.79
C GLN A 62 6.22 13.34 22.11
N SER A 63 5.95 12.24 22.81
CA SER A 63 5.10 11.17 22.27
C SER A 63 3.67 11.64 21.93
N PRO A 64 3.00 12.53 22.71
CA PRO A 64 1.65 12.96 22.39
C PRO A 64 1.52 13.76 21.07
N PRO A 65 2.36 14.77 20.76
CA PRO A 65 2.32 15.41 19.44
C PRO A 65 2.59 14.43 18.31
N ALA A 66 3.56 13.50 18.48
CA ALA A 66 3.86 12.49 17.48
C ALA A 66 2.69 11.53 17.24
N PHE A 67 2.02 11.13 18.31
CA PHE A 67 0.80 10.33 18.26
C PHE A 67 -0.30 11.04 17.45
N LEU A 68 -0.51 12.34 17.67
CA LEU A 68 -1.50 13.12 16.90
C LEU A 68 -1.12 13.28 15.44
N TRP A 69 0.18 13.42 15.13
CA TRP A 69 0.64 13.40 13.74
C TRP A 69 0.26 12.09 13.05
N GLY A 70 0.52 10.95 13.71
CA GLY A 70 0.18 9.64 13.18
C GLY A 70 -1.33 9.44 13.01
N ILE A 71 -2.15 9.93 13.96
CA ILE A 71 -3.62 9.94 13.80
C ILE A 71 -4.03 10.81 12.60
N GLY A 72 -3.44 11.98 12.42
CA GLY A 72 -3.72 12.86 11.28
C GLY A 72 -3.39 12.19 9.96
N TYR A 73 -2.21 11.58 9.85
CA TYR A 73 -1.77 10.88 8.64
C TYR A 73 -2.66 9.67 8.32
N HIS A 74 -2.74 8.71 9.24
CA HIS A 74 -3.49 7.47 8.98
C HIS A 74 -5.00 7.70 8.97
N GLY A 75 -5.51 8.62 9.77
CA GLY A 75 -6.92 8.97 9.78
C GLY A 75 -7.40 9.52 8.43
N VAL A 76 -6.61 10.37 7.79
CA VAL A 76 -6.93 10.90 6.45
C VAL A 76 -6.65 9.85 5.36
N ALA A 77 -5.48 9.21 5.38
CA ALA A 77 -5.11 8.21 4.38
C ALA A 77 -6.07 7.02 4.32
N LEU A 78 -6.62 6.63 5.48
CA LEU A 78 -7.52 5.49 5.63
C LEU A 78 -8.99 5.89 5.83
N PHE A 79 -9.33 7.14 5.53
CA PHE A 79 -10.72 7.64 5.65
C PHE A 79 -11.72 6.84 4.82
N TRP A 80 -11.25 6.20 3.74
CA TRP A 80 -12.07 5.31 2.90
C TRP A 80 -12.75 4.16 3.68
N ILE A 81 -12.21 3.76 4.85
CA ILE A 81 -12.84 2.75 5.72
C ILE A 81 -14.23 3.19 6.15
N THR A 82 -14.47 4.49 6.31
CA THR A 82 -15.81 5.01 6.65
C THR A 82 -16.84 4.72 5.57
N GLY A 83 -16.41 4.53 4.32
CA GLY A 83 -17.26 4.20 3.18
C GLY A 83 -17.82 2.77 3.16
N ILE A 84 -17.43 1.90 4.11
CA ILE A 84 -18.05 0.57 4.29
C ILE A 84 -19.47 0.72 4.87
N HIS A 85 -19.75 1.80 5.58
CA HIS A 85 -21.09 2.12 6.10
C HIS A 85 -22.00 2.62 4.96
N PRO A 86 -23.29 2.16 4.93
CA PRO A 86 -23.95 1.20 5.81
C PRO A 86 -23.74 -0.26 5.37
N MET A 87 -23.54 -1.17 6.34
CA MET A 87 -23.43 -2.63 6.12
C MET A 87 -24.79 -3.34 6.15
N THR A 88 -25.86 -2.66 5.73
CA THR A 88 -27.23 -3.21 5.73
C THR A 88 -27.38 -4.43 4.81
N TRP A 89 -26.55 -4.52 3.77
CA TRP A 89 -26.43 -5.66 2.86
C TRP A 89 -25.89 -6.93 3.55
N LEU A 90 -25.24 -6.80 4.72
CA LEU A 90 -24.85 -7.91 5.63
C LEU A 90 -25.91 -8.19 6.70
N GLY A 91 -27.04 -7.49 6.69
CA GLY A 91 -28.05 -7.57 7.74
C GLY A 91 -27.67 -6.80 9.02
N VAL A 92 -26.59 -6.00 9.00
CA VAL A 92 -26.19 -5.17 10.14
C VAL A 92 -27.06 -3.90 10.18
N PRO A 93 -27.78 -3.62 11.30
CA PRO A 93 -28.58 -2.39 11.41
C PRO A 93 -27.72 -1.13 11.29
N TRP A 94 -28.34 -0.01 10.92
CA TRP A 94 -27.66 1.24 10.58
C TRP A 94 -26.71 1.75 11.70
N LEU A 95 -27.20 1.84 12.95
CA LEU A 95 -26.37 2.33 14.08
C LEU A 95 -25.22 1.39 14.45
N PRO A 96 -25.39 0.07 14.60
CA PRO A 96 -24.26 -0.85 14.75
C PRO A 96 -23.26 -0.78 13.60
N SER A 97 -23.71 -0.66 12.36
CA SER A 97 -22.84 -0.48 11.20
C SER A 97 -21.97 0.78 11.33
N LEU A 98 -22.57 1.91 11.72
CA LEU A 98 -21.83 3.15 11.96
C LEU A 98 -20.78 2.98 13.07
N ALA A 99 -21.17 2.35 14.19
CA ALA A 99 -20.27 2.12 15.33
C ALA A 99 -19.08 1.23 14.94
N ILE A 100 -19.32 0.13 14.22
CA ILE A 100 -18.26 -0.78 13.73
C ILE A 100 -17.31 -0.03 12.80
N THR A 101 -17.84 0.72 11.86
CA THR A 101 -17.04 1.45 10.88
C THR A 101 -16.16 2.51 11.54
N LEU A 102 -16.71 3.31 12.45
CA LEU A 102 -15.97 4.31 13.21
C LEU A 102 -14.93 3.67 14.13
N PHE A 103 -15.25 2.52 14.74
CA PHE A 103 -14.29 1.75 15.53
C PHE A 103 -13.12 1.28 14.67
N CYS A 104 -13.36 0.67 13.50
CA CYS A 104 -12.31 0.19 12.61
C CYS A 104 -11.40 1.33 12.14
N TRP A 105 -11.99 2.44 11.69
CA TRP A 105 -11.25 3.63 11.27
C TRP A 105 -10.47 4.26 12.42
N GLY A 106 -11.09 4.42 13.58
CA GLY A 106 -10.44 4.96 14.78
C GLY A 106 -9.31 4.06 15.28
N PHE A 107 -9.54 2.74 15.32
CA PHE A 107 -8.54 1.76 15.76
C PHE A 107 -7.27 1.79 14.90
N ILE A 108 -7.43 1.75 13.57
CA ILE A 108 -6.26 1.77 12.68
C ILE A 108 -5.54 3.14 12.72
N SER A 109 -6.27 4.24 12.90
CA SER A 109 -5.70 5.58 13.06
C SER A 109 -4.89 5.68 14.36
N VAL A 110 -5.39 5.12 15.46
CA VAL A 110 -4.70 5.02 16.75
C VAL A 110 -3.45 4.16 16.63
N LEU A 111 -3.52 3.01 15.94
CA LEU A 111 -2.37 2.15 15.68
C LEU A 111 -1.27 2.92 14.91
N GLY A 112 -1.65 3.70 13.89
CA GLY A 112 -0.75 4.60 13.19
C GLY A 112 -0.16 5.68 14.10
N GLY A 113 -0.96 6.21 15.04
CA GLY A 113 -0.50 7.12 16.09
C GLY A 113 0.56 6.50 16.99
N VAL A 114 0.34 5.25 17.42
CA VAL A 114 1.31 4.49 18.23
C VAL A 114 2.60 4.25 17.46
N PHE A 115 2.52 3.86 16.19
CA PHE A 115 3.67 3.70 15.31
C PHE A 115 4.57 4.96 15.31
N VAL A 116 4.00 6.13 15.07
CA VAL A 116 4.74 7.40 15.03
C VAL A 116 5.25 7.79 16.41
N ALA A 117 4.50 7.53 17.49
CA ALA A 117 4.94 7.76 18.86
C ALA A 117 6.15 6.89 19.24
N VAL A 118 6.22 5.64 18.78
CA VAL A 118 7.39 4.75 18.97
C VAL A 118 8.61 5.33 18.24
N TRP A 119 8.46 5.75 16.98
CA TRP A 119 9.52 6.43 16.24
C TRP A 119 10.02 7.68 17.00
N ALA A 120 9.11 8.54 17.46
CA ALA A 120 9.44 9.74 18.20
C ALA A 120 10.15 9.45 19.53
N ALA A 121 9.75 8.37 20.22
CA ALA A 121 10.41 7.96 21.48
C ALA A 121 11.89 7.59 21.29
N VAL A 122 12.23 6.99 20.14
CA VAL A 122 13.64 6.77 19.76
C VAL A 122 14.34 8.10 19.46
N MET A 123 13.70 8.96 18.64
CA MET A 123 14.28 10.23 18.20
C MET A 123 14.52 11.21 19.35
N VAL A 124 13.66 11.26 20.37
CA VAL A 124 13.86 12.08 21.58
C VAL A 124 15.14 11.70 22.31
N ARG A 125 15.47 10.39 22.38
CA ARG A 125 16.72 9.91 23.00
C ARG A 125 17.96 10.33 22.23
N LEU A 126 17.80 10.66 20.95
CA LEU A 126 18.88 11.09 20.04
C LEU A 126 18.98 12.62 19.94
N ALA A 127 18.13 13.40 20.61
CA ALA A 127 18.06 14.85 20.47
C ALA A 127 19.43 15.55 20.70
N GLY A 128 20.26 15.05 21.62
CA GLY A 128 21.61 15.53 21.88
C GLY A 128 22.70 15.03 20.91
N GLN A 129 22.36 14.14 19.98
CA GLN A 129 23.33 13.56 19.05
C GLN A 129 23.56 14.45 17.82
N LYS A 130 24.60 14.14 17.05
CA LYS A 130 24.94 14.85 15.80
C LYS A 130 23.78 14.74 14.78
N PRO A 131 23.47 15.81 14.02
CA PRO A 131 22.39 15.83 13.05
C PRO A 131 22.41 14.64 12.07
N TRP A 132 23.56 14.32 11.47
CA TRP A 132 23.69 13.21 10.53
C TRP A 132 23.29 11.85 11.13
N LEU A 133 23.58 11.64 12.43
CA LEU A 133 23.23 10.41 13.14
C LEU A 133 21.72 10.34 13.38
N ARG A 134 21.11 11.48 13.73
CA ARG A 134 19.64 11.57 13.87
C ARG A 134 18.92 11.28 12.56
N ILE A 135 19.43 11.83 11.45
CA ILE A 135 18.87 11.56 10.11
C ILE A 135 18.99 10.07 9.77
N LEU A 136 20.18 9.49 9.95
CA LEU A 136 20.42 8.08 9.66
C LEU A 136 19.52 7.16 10.49
N ILE A 137 19.51 7.33 11.83
CA ILE A 137 18.72 6.49 12.72
C ILE A 137 17.23 6.73 12.54
N GLY A 138 16.79 7.98 12.37
CA GLY A 138 15.38 8.31 12.16
C GLY A 138 14.81 7.69 10.90
N THR A 139 15.58 7.71 9.81
CA THR A 139 15.23 7.02 8.56
C THR A 139 15.21 5.51 8.74
N ALA A 140 16.25 4.93 9.34
CA ALA A 140 16.35 3.48 9.57
C ALA A 140 15.20 2.95 10.43
N VAL A 141 14.89 3.64 11.52
CA VAL A 141 13.81 3.25 12.44
C VAL A 141 12.46 3.35 11.75
N TRP A 142 12.22 4.38 10.91
CA TRP A 142 10.97 4.49 10.16
C TRP A 142 10.80 3.31 9.21
N CYS A 143 11.81 3.03 8.37
CA CYS A 143 11.78 1.87 7.46
C CYS A 143 11.62 0.55 8.22
N GLY A 144 12.34 0.38 9.34
CA GLY A 144 12.23 -0.82 10.17
C GLY A 144 10.82 -1.03 10.74
N LEU A 145 10.19 0.03 11.21
CA LEU A 145 8.81 -0.01 11.72
C LEU A 145 7.80 -0.29 10.60
N GLU A 146 7.94 0.30 9.40
CA GLU A 146 7.10 -0.04 8.24
C GLU A 146 7.29 -1.50 7.82
N SER A 147 8.54 -2.00 7.77
CA SER A 147 8.80 -3.42 7.48
C SER A 147 8.14 -4.35 8.49
N LEU A 148 8.21 -4.01 9.78
CA LEU A 148 7.57 -4.79 10.84
C LEU A 148 6.03 -4.77 10.69
N TRP A 149 5.43 -3.61 10.43
CA TRP A 149 3.98 -3.49 10.26
C TRP A 149 3.51 -4.22 8.99
N SER A 150 4.26 -4.13 7.88
CA SER A 150 3.93 -4.81 6.62
C SER A 150 3.95 -6.34 6.70
N ALA A 151 4.63 -6.90 7.69
CA ALA A 151 4.57 -8.34 7.97
C ALA A 151 3.24 -8.76 8.61
N GLY A 152 2.54 -7.82 9.25
CA GLY A 152 1.27 -8.03 9.96
C GLY A 152 0.04 -7.97 9.05
N PRO A 153 -1.14 -8.28 9.61
CA PRO A 153 -2.38 -8.35 8.85
C PRO A 153 -3.05 -6.99 8.58
N LEU A 154 -2.67 -5.93 9.30
CA LEU A 154 -3.33 -4.61 9.24
C LEU A 154 -2.52 -3.61 8.42
N TRP A 155 -1.82 -4.07 7.39
CA TRP A 155 -1.01 -3.25 6.52
C TRP A 155 -1.81 -2.70 5.36
N TRP A 156 -1.72 -1.39 5.12
CA TRP A 156 -2.31 -0.75 3.94
C TRP A 156 -1.51 0.45 3.45
N SER A 157 -0.97 1.28 4.35
CA SER A 157 -0.35 2.55 4.01
C SER A 157 1.14 2.60 4.38
N SER A 158 1.95 3.18 3.48
CA SER A 158 3.38 3.43 3.62
C SER A 158 3.69 4.85 3.15
N LEU A 159 4.79 5.45 3.59
CA LEU A 159 5.25 6.71 3.00
C LEU A 159 5.51 6.58 1.49
N ALA A 160 5.92 5.41 1.02
CA ALA A 160 6.11 5.16 -0.42
C ALA A 160 4.81 5.36 -1.21
N TYR A 161 3.66 4.98 -0.66
CA TYR A 161 2.36 5.10 -1.33
C TYR A 161 1.91 6.56 -1.53
N THR A 162 2.51 7.50 -0.80
CA THR A 162 2.28 8.94 -0.98
C THR A 162 2.70 9.45 -2.35
N GLN A 163 3.56 8.72 -3.07
CA GLN A 163 4.05 9.09 -4.39
C GLN A 163 3.22 8.47 -5.53
N SER A 164 2.42 7.44 -5.25
CA SER A 164 1.58 6.76 -6.24
C SER A 164 0.19 7.40 -6.32
N PRO A 165 -0.36 7.57 -7.52
CA PRO A 165 0.14 7.18 -8.85
C PRO A 165 0.97 8.25 -9.59
N HIS A 166 1.30 9.38 -8.97
CA HIS A 166 1.70 10.59 -9.69
C HIS A 166 3.21 10.71 -9.96
N ASN A 167 4.06 10.31 -9.00
CA ASN A 167 5.52 10.46 -9.13
C ASN A 167 6.18 9.15 -9.55
N LEU A 168 5.89 8.71 -10.78
CA LEU A 168 6.41 7.45 -11.32
C LEU A 168 7.94 7.39 -11.30
N VAL A 169 8.61 8.52 -11.50
CA VAL A 169 10.07 8.62 -11.48
C VAL A 169 10.62 8.14 -10.12
N ILE A 170 10.10 8.66 -9.02
CA ILE A 170 10.53 8.26 -7.68
C ILE A 170 10.12 6.82 -7.34
N LEU A 171 8.95 6.39 -7.80
CA LEU A 171 8.49 5.01 -7.57
C LEU A 171 9.43 3.96 -8.17
N HIS A 172 10.18 4.30 -9.25
CA HIS A 172 11.18 3.39 -9.82
C HIS A 172 12.35 3.08 -8.89
N LEU A 173 12.60 3.89 -7.86
CA LEU A 173 13.54 3.53 -6.79
C LEU A 173 13.11 2.23 -6.09
N GLY A 174 11.82 1.88 -6.13
CA GLY A 174 11.32 0.59 -5.63
C GLY A 174 11.93 -0.63 -6.31
N GLN A 175 12.48 -0.50 -7.52
CA GLN A 175 13.22 -1.57 -8.19
C GLN A 175 14.55 -1.91 -7.49
N LEU A 176 15.06 -1.03 -6.62
CA LEU A 176 16.33 -1.23 -5.90
C LEU A 176 16.13 -2.11 -4.66
N SER A 177 15.23 -1.72 -3.75
CA SER A 177 14.98 -2.44 -2.48
C SER A 177 13.50 -2.40 -2.06
N GLY A 178 12.59 -2.36 -3.01
CA GLY A 178 11.16 -2.30 -2.75
C GLY A 178 10.68 -0.91 -2.28
N PRO A 179 9.43 -0.82 -1.79
CA PRO A 179 8.84 0.45 -1.38
C PRO A 179 9.63 1.18 -0.30
N ASN A 180 10.36 0.47 0.55
CA ASN A 180 11.17 1.07 1.60
C ASN A 180 12.30 1.96 1.07
N THR A 181 12.73 1.81 -0.20
CA THR A 181 13.66 2.77 -0.83
C THR A 181 13.03 4.15 -0.96
N VAL A 182 11.76 4.21 -1.35
CA VAL A 182 11.00 5.46 -1.47
C VAL A 182 10.70 6.03 -0.08
N THR A 183 10.31 5.20 0.88
CA THR A 183 10.13 5.58 2.30
C THR A 183 11.40 6.19 2.86
N ALA A 184 12.57 5.55 2.66
CA ALA A 184 13.85 6.07 3.11
C ALA A 184 14.20 7.42 2.49
N ALA A 185 13.92 7.58 1.19
CA ALA A 185 14.11 8.85 0.48
C ALA A 185 13.29 9.98 1.11
N ILE A 186 12.00 9.76 1.34
CA ILE A 186 11.09 10.73 1.94
C ILE A 186 11.53 11.07 3.37
N ALA A 187 11.80 10.05 4.20
CA ALA A 187 12.21 10.26 5.59
C ALA A 187 13.55 11.00 5.69
N ALA A 188 14.54 10.66 4.87
CA ALA A 188 15.85 11.31 4.88
C ALA A 188 15.77 12.79 4.44
N VAL A 189 15.01 13.09 3.38
CA VAL A 189 14.83 14.48 2.91
C VAL A 189 14.12 15.32 3.98
N ASN A 190 13.05 14.80 4.59
CA ASN A 190 12.35 15.49 5.69
C ASN A 190 13.28 15.70 6.89
N GLY A 191 14.10 14.71 7.25
CA GLY A 191 15.11 14.82 8.30
C GLY A 191 16.14 15.90 8.01
N LEU A 192 16.65 15.98 6.78
CA LEU A 192 17.58 17.04 6.36
C LEU A 192 16.95 18.43 6.44
N ILE A 193 15.71 18.57 5.99
CA ILE A 193 14.94 19.84 6.08
C ILE A 193 14.78 20.24 7.56
N ALA A 194 14.39 19.30 8.42
CA ALA A 194 14.20 19.54 9.84
C ALA A 194 15.51 19.96 10.54
N GLU A 195 16.61 19.29 10.24
CA GLU A 195 17.93 19.64 10.80
C GLU A 195 18.42 21.00 10.27
N GLY A 196 18.12 21.31 9.01
CA GLY A 196 18.38 22.64 8.44
C GLY A 196 17.64 23.73 9.22
N TRP A 197 16.39 23.51 9.51
CA TRP A 197 15.55 24.46 10.27
C TRP A 197 16.03 24.65 11.71
N THR A 198 16.35 23.58 12.42
CA THR A 198 16.82 23.64 13.81
C THR A 198 18.18 24.34 13.92
N ASN A 199 19.12 24.03 13.04
CA ASN A 199 20.45 24.68 13.04
C ASN A 199 20.38 26.17 12.67
N HIS A 200 19.42 26.59 11.84
CA HIS A 200 19.22 27.99 11.51
C HIS A 200 18.71 28.79 12.70
N ARG A 201 17.74 28.24 13.46
CA ARG A 201 17.22 28.88 14.68
C ARG A 201 18.27 29.05 15.76
N ASP A 202 19.17 28.12 15.92
CA ASP A 202 20.26 28.21 16.90
C ASP A 202 21.30 29.28 16.50
N ALA A 203 21.47 29.53 15.19
CA ALA A 203 22.34 30.57 14.67
C ALA A 203 21.72 31.98 14.73
N GLU A 204 20.39 32.14 14.57
CA GLU A 204 19.66 33.43 14.66
C GLU A 204 19.54 33.96 16.10
N GLY A 205 19.72 33.10 17.10
CA GLY A 205 19.85 33.53 18.50
C GLY A 205 21.09 34.45 18.72
N ALA A 206 21.98 34.55 17.73
CA ALA A 206 23.12 35.46 17.65
C ALA A 206 22.94 36.41 16.44
N GLU A 207 22.28 37.54 16.65
CA GLU A 207 22.15 38.73 15.80
C GLU A 207 22.40 38.61 14.28
N ARG A 208 21.38 38.94 13.52
CA ARG A 208 21.18 39.49 12.17
C ARG A 208 20.28 38.64 11.28
N ILE A 209 19.14 39.21 10.92
CA ILE A 209 18.28 38.77 9.83
C ILE A 209 19.09 38.93 8.52
N SER A 210 19.63 37.81 7.99
CA SER A 210 20.23 37.79 6.67
C SER A 210 19.15 37.46 5.64
N PHE A 211 18.90 38.36 4.69
CA PHE A 211 18.01 38.15 3.53
C PHE A 211 18.59 37.19 2.47
N ALA A 212 19.69 36.50 2.76
CA ALA A 212 20.17 35.47 1.85
C ALA A 212 19.18 34.30 1.77
N PRO A 213 18.91 33.74 0.58
CA PRO A 213 18.04 32.58 0.45
C PRO A 213 18.50 31.46 1.37
N LEU A 214 17.59 30.88 2.18
CA LEU A 214 17.84 29.87 3.22
C LEU A 214 18.72 28.70 2.75
N TRP A 215 18.64 28.34 1.48
CA TRP A 215 19.41 27.26 0.86
C TRP A 215 20.89 27.58 0.59
N PHE A 216 21.27 28.86 0.51
CA PHE A 216 22.68 29.29 0.42
C PHE A 216 23.39 29.32 1.79
N VAL A 217 22.63 29.49 2.88
CA VAL A 217 23.19 29.70 4.21
C VAL A 217 23.31 28.42 5.01
N ASN A 218 22.53 27.37 4.66
CA ASN A 218 22.46 26.15 5.48
C ASN A 218 22.77 24.88 4.66
N LYS A 219 23.90 24.24 4.97
CA LYS A 219 24.36 23.03 4.30
C LYS A 219 23.31 21.88 4.26
N TYR A 220 22.42 21.79 5.25
CA TYR A 220 21.42 20.72 5.28
C TYR A 220 20.34 20.90 4.23
N PHE A 221 19.92 22.15 3.94
CA PHE A 221 18.99 22.43 2.84
C PHE A 221 19.64 22.13 1.49
N ALA A 222 20.93 22.50 1.33
CA ALA A 222 21.67 22.17 0.11
C ALA A 222 21.79 20.64 -0.08
N ILE A 223 22.09 19.89 0.99
CA ILE A 223 22.15 18.43 0.95
C ILE A 223 20.76 17.84 0.66
N ALA A 224 19.68 18.36 1.27
CA ALA A 224 18.31 17.91 1.00
C ALA A 224 17.93 18.08 -0.47
N THR A 225 18.23 19.26 -1.04
CA THR A 225 17.99 19.56 -2.46
C THR A 225 18.83 18.65 -3.37
N GLY A 226 20.12 18.51 -3.06
CA GLY A 226 21.03 17.63 -3.82
C GLY A 226 20.57 16.16 -3.76
N LEU A 227 20.17 15.68 -2.60
CA LEU A 227 19.62 14.34 -2.43
C LEU A 227 18.32 14.16 -3.24
N LEU A 228 17.38 15.10 -3.13
CA LEU A 228 16.12 15.07 -3.88
C LEU A 228 16.34 15.01 -5.38
N ILE A 229 17.24 15.85 -5.90
CA ILE A 229 17.62 15.86 -7.32
C ILE A 229 18.27 14.53 -7.71
N SER A 230 19.21 14.03 -6.91
CA SER A 230 19.90 12.75 -7.19
C SER A 230 18.94 11.57 -7.22
N LEU A 231 17.98 11.52 -6.28
CA LEU A 231 16.96 10.47 -6.23
C LEU A 231 16.04 10.54 -7.47
N HIS A 232 15.64 11.74 -7.91
CA HIS A 232 14.86 11.89 -9.15
C HIS A 232 15.68 11.53 -10.39
N LEU A 233 16.96 11.85 -10.44
CA LEU A 233 17.84 11.45 -11.55
C LEU A 233 18.00 9.94 -11.62
N ILE A 234 18.24 9.26 -10.48
CA ILE A 234 18.34 7.80 -10.43
C ILE A 234 16.99 7.18 -10.85
N GLY A 235 15.89 7.68 -10.29
CA GLY A 235 14.56 7.24 -10.66
C GLY A 235 14.26 7.45 -12.14
N PHE A 236 14.67 8.58 -12.71
CA PHE A 236 14.52 8.89 -14.14
C PHE A 236 15.34 7.93 -15.03
N ILE A 237 16.57 7.61 -14.64
CA ILE A 237 17.40 6.63 -15.35
C ILE A 237 16.70 5.25 -15.37
N LEU A 238 16.09 4.85 -14.26
CA LEU A 238 15.33 3.59 -14.18
C LEU A 238 14.05 3.65 -15.02
N TYR A 239 13.30 4.75 -14.92
CA TYR A 239 12.07 5.01 -15.67
C TYR A 239 12.30 5.10 -17.18
N SER A 240 13.43 5.63 -17.63
CA SER A 240 13.73 5.85 -19.05
C SER A 240 14.20 4.59 -19.77
N ARG A 241 14.35 3.46 -19.09
CA ARG A 241 14.77 2.21 -19.71
C ARG A 241 13.70 1.73 -20.70
N PRO A 242 14.08 1.35 -21.94
CA PRO A 242 13.12 0.85 -22.90
C PRO A 242 12.39 -0.40 -22.39
N ILE A 243 11.07 -0.46 -22.56
CA ILE A 243 10.29 -1.66 -22.33
C ILE A 243 10.36 -2.50 -23.61
N ALA A 244 11.06 -3.64 -23.54
CA ALA A 244 11.08 -4.57 -24.64
C ALA A 244 9.69 -5.20 -24.84
N GLN A 245 9.22 -5.24 -26.08
CA GLN A 245 7.93 -5.79 -26.48
C GLN A 245 8.10 -6.78 -27.66
N PRO A 246 8.86 -7.87 -27.45
CA PRO A 246 9.09 -8.84 -28.52
C PRO A 246 7.79 -9.58 -28.86
N PRO A 247 7.48 -9.80 -30.16
CA PRO A 247 6.22 -10.42 -30.59
C PRO A 247 5.95 -11.78 -29.94
N GLU A 248 6.98 -12.58 -29.72
CA GLU A 248 6.88 -13.92 -29.10
C GLU A 248 6.52 -13.86 -27.59
N ALA A 249 6.68 -12.72 -26.95
CA ALA A 249 6.27 -12.49 -25.58
C ALA A 249 4.89 -11.84 -25.46
N ALA A 250 4.30 -11.44 -26.58
CA ALA A 250 2.98 -10.83 -26.59
C ALA A 250 1.92 -11.80 -26.05
N LEU A 251 0.96 -11.26 -25.31
CA LEU A 251 -0.20 -11.97 -24.78
C LEU A 251 -1.38 -10.99 -24.76
N LYS A 252 -2.38 -11.22 -25.59
CA LYS A 252 -3.58 -10.40 -25.65
C LYS A 252 -4.57 -10.85 -24.58
N VAL A 253 -4.71 -10.05 -23.52
CA VAL A 253 -5.57 -10.35 -22.38
C VAL A 253 -6.84 -9.52 -22.44
N GLY A 254 -7.98 -10.17 -22.24
CA GLY A 254 -9.27 -9.50 -22.01
C GLY A 254 -9.60 -9.41 -20.53
N ILE A 255 -10.24 -8.33 -20.12
CA ILE A 255 -10.77 -8.14 -18.76
C ILE A 255 -12.28 -7.95 -18.85
N VAL A 256 -13.02 -8.60 -17.93
CA VAL A 256 -14.45 -8.36 -17.75
C VAL A 256 -14.67 -7.74 -16.38
N GLN A 257 -15.15 -6.49 -16.34
CA GLN A 257 -15.70 -5.84 -15.14
C GLN A 257 -17.19 -6.13 -15.06
N GLY A 258 -17.59 -7.01 -14.14
CA GLY A 258 -18.95 -7.56 -14.13
C GLY A 258 -20.01 -6.59 -13.61
N ASN A 259 -19.63 -5.62 -12.79
CA ASN A 259 -20.54 -4.65 -12.15
C ASN A 259 -21.74 -5.29 -11.42
N ILE A 260 -21.46 -6.29 -10.60
CA ILE A 260 -22.47 -6.91 -9.75
C ILE A 260 -22.56 -6.11 -8.45
N PRO A 261 -23.69 -5.41 -8.19
CA PRO A 261 -23.82 -4.60 -6.98
C PRO A 261 -23.71 -5.44 -5.71
N ASN A 262 -23.05 -4.89 -4.69
CA ASN A 262 -22.80 -5.55 -3.42
C ASN A 262 -24.05 -6.19 -2.78
N ARG A 263 -25.19 -5.49 -2.82
CA ARG A 263 -26.48 -5.98 -2.30
C ARG A 263 -26.97 -7.25 -2.97
N LEU A 264 -26.53 -7.55 -4.19
CA LEU A 264 -26.96 -8.71 -4.98
C LEU A 264 -25.98 -9.88 -4.90
N LEU A 265 -24.73 -9.67 -4.48
CA LEU A 265 -23.66 -10.68 -4.53
C LEU A 265 -24.02 -12.03 -3.88
N ARG A 266 -24.93 -12.03 -2.90
CA ARG A 266 -25.36 -13.23 -2.17
C ARG A 266 -26.77 -13.68 -2.50
N SER A 267 -27.38 -13.11 -3.54
CA SER A 267 -28.74 -13.46 -3.98
C SER A 267 -28.72 -14.29 -5.25
N SER A 268 -29.78 -15.05 -5.50
CA SER A 268 -29.97 -15.78 -6.76
C SER A 268 -29.98 -14.83 -7.97
N GLU A 269 -30.54 -13.62 -7.83
CA GLU A 269 -30.51 -12.59 -8.87
C GLU A 269 -29.07 -12.17 -9.19
N GLY A 270 -28.26 -11.91 -8.17
CA GLY A 270 -26.85 -11.54 -8.34
C GLY A 270 -26.03 -12.65 -8.99
N PHE A 271 -26.29 -13.90 -8.66
CA PHE A 271 -25.65 -15.03 -9.32
C PHE A 271 -26.04 -15.15 -10.79
N LEU A 272 -27.32 -15.01 -11.13
CA LEU A 272 -27.79 -15.03 -12.54
C LEU A 272 -27.16 -13.88 -13.33
N ARG A 273 -27.14 -12.68 -12.76
CA ARG A 273 -26.52 -11.51 -13.38
C ARG A 273 -25.01 -11.69 -13.56
N ALA A 274 -24.34 -12.29 -12.59
CA ALA A 274 -22.91 -12.63 -12.69
C ALA A 274 -22.67 -13.61 -13.84
N GLN A 275 -23.45 -14.68 -13.91
CA GLN A 275 -23.38 -15.65 -15.01
C GLN A 275 -23.58 -14.98 -16.38
N GLU A 276 -24.61 -14.13 -16.52
CA GLU A 276 -24.88 -13.41 -17.75
C GLU A 276 -23.74 -12.47 -18.14
N ASN A 277 -23.34 -11.56 -17.23
CA ASN A 277 -22.34 -10.54 -17.50
C ASN A 277 -20.97 -11.14 -17.79
N TYR A 278 -20.51 -12.12 -17.00
CA TYR A 278 -19.19 -12.72 -17.22
C TYR A 278 -19.19 -13.64 -18.45
N THR A 279 -20.29 -14.33 -18.75
CA THR A 279 -20.38 -15.17 -19.96
C THR A 279 -20.41 -14.31 -21.21
N SER A 280 -21.26 -13.28 -21.26
CA SER A 280 -21.36 -12.39 -22.42
C SER A 280 -20.06 -11.61 -22.65
N GLY A 281 -19.45 -11.11 -21.57
CA GLY A 281 -18.16 -10.43 -21.64
C GLY A 281 -17.04 -11.34 -22.13
N TYR A 282 -16.99 -12.58 -21.64
CA TYR A 282 -16.04 -13.58 -22.12
C TYR A 282 -16.21 -13.86 -23.63
N ILE A 283 -17.43 -14.10 -24.08
CA ILE A 283 -17.74 -14.37 -25.50
C ILE A 283 -17.33 -13.17 -26.36
N THR A 284 -17.66 -11.95 -25.91
CA THR A 284 -17.29 -10.71 -26.61
C THR A 284 -15.79 -10.62 -26.81
N LEU A 285 -15.00 -10.85 -25.76
CA LEU A 285 -13.53 -10.80 -25.80
C LEU A 285 -12.93 -11.95 -26.62
N ALA A 286 -13.46 -13.17 -26.48
CA ALA A 286 -13.03 -14.32 -27.27
C ALA A 286 -13.23 -14.07 -28.77
N ASN A 287 -14.35 -13.44 -29.17
CA ASN A 287 -14.61 -13.07 -30.57
C ASN A 287 -13.68 -11.95 -31.08
N GLN A 288 -13.04 -11.17 -30.17
CA GLN A 288 -12.01 -10.17 -30.50
C GLN A 288 -10.61 -10.80 -30.65
N GLY A 289 -10.51 -12.14 -30.51
CA GLY A 289 -9.26 -12.87 -30.65
C GLY A 289 -8.26 -12.60 -29.53
N VAL A 290 -8.72 -12.56 -28.27
CA VAL A 290 -7.83 -12.55 -27.10
C VAL A 290 -7.28 -13.96 -26.84
N ASP A 291 -6.10 -14.05 -26.24
CA ASP A 291 -5.49 -15.32 -25.85
C ASP A 291 -6.11 -15.84 -24.53
N ALA A 292 -6.47 -14.91 -23.63
CA ALA A 292 -7.08 -15.24 -22.35
C ALA A 292 -8.00 -14.14 -21.84
N VAL A 293 -8.95 -14.50 -20.96
CA VAL A 293 -9.86 -13.57 -20.28
C VAL A 293 -9.71 -13.70 -18.77
N LEU A 294 -9.52 -12.56 -18.09
CA LEU A 294 -9.46 -12.44 -16.65
C LEU A 294 -10.79 -11.94 -16.09
N THR A 295 -11.31 -12.62 -15.07
CA THR A 295 -12.47 -12.19 -14.29
C THR A 295 -12.06 -11.75 -12.87
N PRO A 296 -12.88 -10.95 -12.18
CA PRO A 296 -12.63 -10.49 -10.81
C PRO A 296 -12.64 -11.59 -9.75
N GLU A 297 -12.21 -11.24 -8.54
CA GLU A 297 -12.38 -12.03 -7.33
C GLU A 297 -13.87 -12.38 -7.12
N GLY A 298 -14.15 -13.68 -6.93
CA GLY A 298 -15.50 -14.15 -6.70
C GLY A 298 -16.48 -13.82 -7.84
N ALA A 299 -15.99 -13.72 -9.09
CA ALA A 299 -16.82 -13.47 -10.27
C ALA A 299 -18.02 -14.44 -10.33
N LEU A 300 -17.76 -15.70 -10.07
CA LEU A 300 -18.79 -16.71 -9.81
C LEU A 300 -18.70 -17.12 -8.33
N PRO A 301 -19.62 -16.65 -7.46
CA PRO A 301 -19.57 -16.94 -6.01
C PRO A 301 -20.06 -18.34 -5.70
N ILE A 302 -19.45 -19.35 -6.30
CA ILE A 302 -19.77 -20.79 -6.17
C ILE A 302 -18.50 -21.60 -5.93
N PHE A 303 -18.67 -22.80 -5.40
CA PHE A 303 -17.59 -23.72 -5.15
C PHE A 303 -17.05 -24.36 -6.42
N GLN A 304 -15.77 -24.72 -6.41
CA GLN A 304 -15.04 -25.33 -7.54
C GLN A 304 -15.81 -26.47 -8.20
N ARG A 305 -16.43 -27.38 -7.41
CA ARG A 305 -17.20 -28.53 -7.92
C ARG A 305 -18.37 -28.14 -8.82
N ASN A 306 -18.91 -26.93 -8.67
CA ASN A 306 -20.06 -26.45 -9.43
C ASN A 306 -19.66 -25.62 -10.67
N LEU A 307 -18.38 -25.27 -10.81
CA LEU A 307 -17.90 -24.40 -11.90
C LEU A 307 -18.14 -25.01 -13.28
N LEU A 308 -17.90 -26.32 -13.44
CA LEU A 308 -18.04 -27.03 -14.73
C LEU A 308 -19.47 -26.99 -15.28
N GLY A 309 -20.49 -26.79 -14.42
CA GLY A 309 -21.88 -26.66 -14.83
C GLY A 309 -22.33 -25.25 -15.22
N THR A 310 -21.41 -24.28 -15.25
CA THR A 310 -21.76 -22.87 -15.53
C THR A 310 -21.74 -22.54 -17.00
N ALA A 311 -22.56 -21.57 -17.41
CA ALA A 311 -22.59 -21.06 -18.78
C ALA A 311 -21.22 -20.48 -19.21
N LEU A 312 -20.49 -19.84 -18.27
CA LEU A 312 -19.15 -19.31 -18.55
C LEU A 312 -18.17 -20.41 -18.92
N VAL A 313 -18.12 -21.54 -18.18
CA VAL A 313 -17.21 -22.65 -18.49
C VAL A 313 -17.64 -23.38 -19.76
N ALA A 314 -18.95 -23.47 -20.04
CA ALA A 314 -19.44 -23.97 -21.33
C ALA A 314 -18.97 -23.09 -22.51
N ALA A 315 -18.99 -21.75 -22.34
CA ALA A 315 -18.47 -20.82 -23.33
C ALA A 315 -16.94 -20.95 -23.50
N VAL A 316 -16.19 -21.21 -22.40
CA VAL A 316 -14.74 -21.50 -22.49
C VAL A 316 -14.48 -22.72 -23.35
N LYS A 317 -15.26 -23.80 -23.18
CA LYS A 317 -15.16 -25.00 -23.97
C LYS A 317 -15.50 -24.77 -25.44
N GLU A 318 -16.52 -23.96 -25.72
CA GLU A 318 -16.98 -23.63 -27.08
C GLU A 318 -15.95 -22.78 -27.85
N LYS A 319 -15.47 -21.69 -27.20
CA LYS A 319 -14.58 -20.70 -27.82
C LYS A 319 -13.12 -21.13 -27.82
N GLY A 320 -12.71 -22.02 -26.92
CA GLY A 320 -11.34 -22.49 -26.79
C GLY A 320 -10.33 -21.45 -26.36
N VAL A 321 -10.77 -20.34 -25.72
CA VAL A 321 -9.94 -19.27 -25.17
C VAL A 321 -9.72 -19.51 -23.67
N VAL A 322 -8.48 -19.40 -23.21
CA VAL A 322 -8.13 -19.59 -21.79
C VAL A 322 -8.91 -18.60 -20.91
N ALA A 323 -9.32 -19.03 -19.72
CA ALA A 323 -9.99 -18.14 -18.76
C ALA A 323 -9.37 -18.25 -17.37
N TRP A 324 -9.18 -17.10 -16.73
CA TRP A 324 -8.87 -16.99 -15.30
C TRP A 324 -10.13 -16.57 -14.56
N ILE A 325 -10.71 -17.51 -13.80
CA ILE A 325 -12.04 -17.36 -13.21
C ILE A 325 -11.91 -17.30 -11.68
N GLY A 326 -12.40 -16.20 -11.10
CA GLY A 326 -12.52 -16.03 -9.65
C GLY A 326 -13.73 -16.78 -9.09
N ALA A 327 -13.49 -17.70 -8.13
CA ALA A 327 -14.52 -18.51 -7.48
C ALA A 327 -14.05 -19.02 -6.11
N PHE A 328 -14.84 -19.88 -5.44
CA PHE A 328 -14.46 -20.48 -4.16
C PHE A 328 -13.77 -21.83 -4.37
N GLY A 329 -12.57 -21.98 -3.80
CA GLY A 329 -11.84 -23.24 -3.73
C GLY A 329 -12.23 -24.05 -2.50
N GLU A 330 -12.20 -25.37 -2.62
CA GLU A 330 -12.51 -26.28 -1.52
C GLU A 330 -11.22 -26.72 -0.80
N ARG A 331 -11.26 -26.76 0.54
CA ARG A 331 -10.14 -27.20 1.39
C ARG A 331 -10.66 -27.92 2.63
N GLY A 332 -10.98 -29.21 2.50
CA GLY A 332 -11.68 -29.96 3.53
C GLY A 332 -13.06 -29.34 3.83
N ASP A 333 -13.36 -29.10 5.11
CA ASP A 333 -14.59 -28.44 5.54
C ASP A 333 -14.52 -26.90 5.43
N SER A 334 -13.41 -26.36 4.93
CA SER A 334 -13.16 -24.94 4.76
C SER A 334 -13.14 -24.56 3.28
N TYR A 335 -13.16 -23.25 3.01
CA TYR A 335 -13.04 -22.75 1.64
C TYR A 335 -11.98 -21.65 1.52
N THR A 336 -11.51 -21.43 0.29
CA THR A 336 -10.60 -20.35 -0.09
C THR A 336 -11.27 -19.47 -1.13
N ILE A 337 -10.89 -18.19 -1.19
CA ILE A 337 -11.14 -17.36 -2.36
C ILE A 337 -10.02 -17.66 -3.35
N SER A 338 -10.37 -18.04 -4.56
CA SER A 338 -9.42 -18.61 -5.50
C SER A 338 -9.56 -18.05 -6.91
N LEU A 339 -8.44 -18.04 -7.63
CA LEU A 339 -8.37 -17.79 -9.05
C LEU A 339 -7.99 -19.10 -9.76
N PHE A 340 -8.84 -19.57 -10.67
CA PHE A 340 -8.66 -20.82 -11.42
C PHE A 340 -8.23 -20.54 -12.85
N THR A 341 -7.26 -21.28 -13.36
CA THR A 341 -6.96 -21.30 -14.80
C THR A 341 -7.73 -22.41 -15.48
N PHE A 342 -8.61 -22.06 -16.40
CA PHE A 342 -9.24 -22.97 -17.33
C PHE A 342 -8.48 -22.92 -18.66
N ASN A 343 -8.04 -24.08 -19.15
CA ASN A 343 -7.41 -24.18 -20.47
C ASN A 343 -8.45 -24.12 -21.61
N ASN A 344 -8.00 -24.20 -22.83
CA ASN A 344 -8.84 -24.17 -24.03
C ASN A 344 -9.81 -25.35 -24.16
N LYS A 345 -9.71 -26.38 -23.31
CA LYS A 345 -10.64 -27.53 -23.22
C LYS A 345 -11.61 -27.38 -22.03
N ALA A 346 -11.57 -26.25 -21.34
CA ALA A 346 -12.31 -25.99 -20.11
C ALA A 346 -11.92 -26.91 -18.94
N GLU A 347 -10.67 -27.35 -18.89
CA GLU A 347 -10.10 -28.12 -17.77
C GLU A 347 -9.39 -27.17 -16.82
N ILE A 348 -9.53 -27.38 -15.51
CA ILE A 348 -8.78 -26.62 -14.49
C ILE A 348 -7.34 -27.15 -14.47
N VAL A 349 -6.39 -26.30 -14.85
CA VAL A 349 -4.95 -26.66 -14.92
C VAL A 349 -4.14 -26.04 -13.79
N SER A 350 -4.62 -25.00 -13.15
CA SER A 350 -4.00 -24.41 -11.97
C SER A 350 -4.99 -23.63 -11.11
N ARG A 351 -4.62 -23.40 -9.86
CA ARG A 351 -5.40 -22.67 -8.88
C ARG A 351 -4.46 -21.85 -7.99
N TYR A 352 -4.84 -20.61 -7.73
CA TYR A 352 -4.21 -19.74 -6.74
C TYR A 352 -5.23 -19.41 -5.66
N ASP A 353 -4.89 -19.63 -4.41
CA ASP A 353 -5.71 -19.35 -3.24
C ASP A 353 -5.25 -18.06 -2.55
N LYS A 354 -6.16 -17.16 -2.23
CA LYS A 354 -5.87 -15.91 -1.52
C LYS A 354 -5.10 -16.16 -0.22
N ALA A 355 -3.87 -15.65 -0.13
CA ALA A 355 -2.98 -15.89 1.01
C ALA A 355 -3.10 -14.81 2.11
N LYS A 356 -3.55 -13.59 1.75
CA LYS A 356 -3.75 -12.48 2.69
C LYS A 356 -5.22 -12.14 2.80
N LEU A 357 -5.83 -12.60 3.88
CA LEU A 357 -7.25 -12.36 4.17
C LEU A 357 -7.47 -10.99 4.78
N VAL A 358 -8.60 -10.36 4.48
CA VAL A 358 -9.01 -9.07 5.03
C VAL A 358 -9.48 -9.25 6.48
N PRO A 359 -8.83 -8.58 7.45
CA PRO A 359 -9.25 -8.65 8.85
C PRO A 359 -10.68 -8.15 9.03
N LEU A 360 -11.47 -8.83 9.85
CA LEU A 360 -12.88 -8.58 10.13
C LEU A 360 -13.85 -8.77 8.94
N GLY A 361 -13.34 -8.82 7.71
CA GLY A 361 -14.15 -9.09 6.53
C GLY A 361 -14.15 -10.56 6.13
N GLU A 362 -12.99 -11.21 6.21
CA GLU A 362 -12.77 -12.58 5.74
C GLU A 362 -12.32 -13.53 6.86
N TYR A 363 -11.78 -13.01 7.95
CA TYR A 363 -11.43 -13.75 9.15
C TYR A 363 -11.48 -12.84 10.38
N ILE A 364 -11.58 -13.45 11.56
CA ILE A 364 -11.61 -12.73 12.84
C ILE A 364 -10.20 -12.80 13.45
N PRO A 365 -9.50 -11.65 13.57
CA PRO A 365 -8.24 -11.62 14.28
C PRO A 365 -8.46 -12.02 15.75
N PHE A 366 -7.57 -12.88 16.29
CA PHE A 366 -7.66 -13.37 17.68
C PHE A 366 -8.97 -14.13 18.00
N GLU A 367 -9.44 -14.96 17.08
CA GLU A 367 -10.68 -15.73 17.20
C GLU A 367 -10.83 -16.46 18.53
N GLY A 368 -9.74 -16.99 19.10
CA GLY A 368 -9.74 -17.64 20.41
C GLY A 368 -10.15 -16.72 21.59
N ILE A 369 -10.04 -15.39 21.42
CA ILE A 369 -10.41 -14.39 22.44
C ILE A 369 -11.74 -13.73 22.06
N LEU A 370 -11.96 -13.44 20.79
CA LEU A 370 -13.09 -12.65 20.26
C LEU A 370 -14.18 -13.53 19.62
N GLY A 371 -13.93 -14.81 19.39
CA GLY A 371 -14.79 -15.72 18.61
C GLY A 371 -16.22 -15.80 19.11
N GLY A 372 -16.42 -15.83 20.43
CA GLY A 372 -17.75 -15.86 21.03
C GLY A 372 -18.60 -14.60 20.77
N LEU A 373 -17.97 -13.45 20.50
CA LEU A 373 -18.66 -12.19 20.23
C LEU A 373 -18.99 -12.01 18.73
N VAL A 374 -18.23 -12.66 17.84
CA VAL A 374 -18.22 -12.36 16.40
C VAL A 374 -18.71 -13.53 15.53
N GLN A 375 -18.89 -14.74 16.08
CA GLN A 375 -19.42 -15.92 15.34
C GLN A 375 -20.76 -15.65 14.61
N ARG A 376 -21.48 -14.60 15.00
CA ARG A 376 -22.74 -14.17 14.35
C ARG A 376 -22.56 -13.34 13.08
N LEU A 377 -21.32 -12.97 12.68
CA LEU A 377 -21.06 -12.10 11.52
C LEU A 377 -20.65 -12.85 10.25
N SER A 378 -20.30 -14.14 10.36
CA SER A 378 -20.05 -14.97 9.17
C SER A 378 -21.35 -15.61 8.69
N PRO A 379 -21.80 -15.31 7.47
CA PRO A 379 -23.06 -15.87 6.93
C PRO A 379 -22.88 -17.24 6.27
N LEU A 380 -21.68 -17.80 6.27
CA LEU A 380 -21.37 -19.12 5.72
C LEU A 380 -21.06 -20.09 6.86
N ASP A 381 -21.62 -21.31 6.79
CA ASP A 381 -21.34 -22.39 7.76
C ASP A 381 -19.89 -22.92 7.64
N ALA A 382 -19.18 -22.58 6.57
CA ALA A 382 -17.79 -22.98 6.32
C ALA A 382 -16.82 -21.81 6.61
N HIS A 383 -15.69 -22.12 7.26
CA HIS A 383 -14.65 -21.12 7.55
C HIS A 383 -13.79 -20.83 6.32
N GLN A 384 -13.60 -19.54 6.02
CA GLN A 384 -12.64 -19.10 5.02
C GLN A 384 -11.21 -19.26 5.57
N VAL A 385 -10.34 -19.88 4.78
CA VAL A 385 -8.94 -20.10 5.15
C VAL A 385 -7.99 -19.52 4.10
N ALA A 386 -6.81 -19.08 4.57
CA ALA A 386 -5.79 -18.53 3.70
C ALA A 386 -5.08 -19.62 2.88
N GLY A 387 -4.72 -19.29 1.66
CA GLY A 387 -3.81 -20.06 0.83
C GLY A 387 -2.36 -20.02 1.34
N SER A 388 -1.50 -20.84 0.74
CA SER A 388 -0.06 -20.83 1.03
C SER A 388 0.60 -19.55 0.50
N ALA A 389 1.49 -18.95 1.28
CA ALA A 389 2.27 -17.79 0.85
C ALA A 389 3.29 -18.09 -0.27
N ASN A 390 3.62 -19.36 -0.48
CA ASN A 390 4.64 -19.80 -1.45
C ASN A 390 4.05 -20.53 -2.67
N GLN A 391 2.74 -20.41 -2.90
CA GLN A 391 2.11 -21.05 -4.06
C GLN A 391 2.55 -20.40 -5.37
N LEU A 392 2.59 -21.23 -6.41
CA LEU A 392 2.92 -20.82 -7.77
C LEU A 392 1.65 -20.88 -8.62
N PHE A 393 1.53 -19.99 -9.58
CA PHE A 393 0.38 -19.93 -10.47
C PHE A 393 0.84 -20.11 -11.93
N ASP A 394 0.85 -21.35 -12.37
CA ASP A 394 1.23 -21.70 -13.73
C ASP A 394 0.03 -21.57 -14.67
N THR A 395 0.24 -21.01 -15.85
CA THR A 395 -0.77 -20.83 -16.90
C THR A 395 -0.26 -21.41 -18.21
N PRO A 396 -1.11 -21.64 -19.23
CA PRO A 396 -0.67 -22.06 -20.55
C PRO A 396 0.34 -21.11 -21.21
N PHE A 397 0.44 -19.87 -20.73
CA PHE A 397 1.34 -18.83 -21.25
C PHE A 397 2.62 -18.64 -20.43
N GLY A 398 2.84 -19.48 -19.44
CA GLY A 398 3.92 -19.39 -18.48
C GLY A 398 3.41 -19.01 -17.10
N ARG A 399 4.33 -18.85 -16.15
CA ARG A 399 4.00 -18.55 -14.77
C ARG A 399 3.54 -17.10 -14.62
N ALA A 400 2.38 -16.89 -14.01
CA ALA A 400 1.89 -15.57 -13.62
C ALA A 400 2.23 -15.25 -12.16
N ILE A 401 2.20 -13.98 -11.83
CA ILE A 401 2.13 -13.43 -10.47
C ILE A 401 0.64 -13.20 -10.20
N ALA A 402 0.05 -14.03 -9.36
CA ALA A 402 -1.35 -13.88 -9.00
C ALA A 402 -1.51 -13.07 -7.72
N SER A 403 -2.54 -12.22 -7.71
CA SER A 403 -2.93 -11.43 -6.54
C SER A 403 -4.45 -11.35 -6.45
N ILE A 404 -4.99 -11.52 -5.25
CA ILE A 404 -6.42 -11.39 -4.99
C ILE A 404 -6.66 -10.26 -4.01
N CYS A 405 -7.23 -9.15 -4.49
CA CYS A 405 -7.72 -8.01 -3.73
C CYS A 405 -6.64 -7.45 -2.75
N TYR A 406 -6.88 -7.53 -1.45
CA TYR A 406 -6.02 -7.01 -0.38
C TYR A 406 -4.52 -7.34 -0.53
N GLU A 407 -4.19 -8.38 -1.27
CA GLU A 407 -2.80 -8.80 -1.50
C GLU A 407 -1.95 -7.75 -2.21
N SER A 408 -2.55 -6.84 -2.99
CA SER A 408 -1.84 -5.73 -3.64
C SER A 408 -1.08 -4.83 -2.65
N ALA A 409 -1.52 -4.78 -1.39
CA ALA A 409 -0.83 -4.04 -0.34
C ALA A 409 0.50 -4.69 0.11
N PHE A 410 0.76 -5.97 -0.23
CA PHE A 410 1.90 -6.76 0.26
C PHE A 410 2.96 -6.98 -0.82
N PRO A 411 3.96 -6.10 -0.96
CA PRO A 411 4.95 -6.15 -2.04
C PRO A 411 5.79 -7.43 -2.05
N GLU A 412 6.08 -7.99 -0.88
CA GLU A 412 6.89 -9.20 -0.74
C GLU A 412 6.25 -10.41 -1.42
N GLN A 413 4.93 -10.49 -1.47
CA GLN A 413 4.22 -11.57 -2.15
C GLN A 413 4.45 -11.53 -3.66
N PHE A 414 4.39 -10.35 -4.27
CA PHE A 414 4.71 -10.15 -5.69
C PHE A 414 6.18 -10.43 -5.99
N ARG A 415 7.07 -9.95 -5.12
CA ARG A 415 8.50 -10.20 -5.24
C ARG A 415 8.83 -11.69 -5.29
N ARG A 416 8.28 -12.48 -4.35
CA ARG A 416 8.53 -13.93 -4.28
C ARG A 416 8.06 -14.64 -5.54
N GLN A 417 6.87 -14.35 -6.02
CA GLN A 417 6.33 -14.92 -7.25
C GLN A 417 7.15 -14.49 -8.48
N ALA A 418 7.60 -13.23 -8.57
CA ALA A 418 8.50 -12.76 -9.61
C ALA A 418 9.86 -13.47 -9.57
N ALA A 419 10.45 -13.65 -8.38
CA ALA A 419 11.70 -14.37 -8.18
C ALA A 419 11.59 -15.84 -8.60
N ALA A 420 10.42 -16.46 -8.37
CA ALA A 420 10.08 -17.81 -8.76
C ALA A 420 9.74 -17.97 -10.26
N GLY A 421 9.87 -16.91 -11.06
CA GLY A 421 9.70 -16.95 -12.51
C GLY A 421 8.36 -16.43 -13.02
N GLY A 422 7.58 -15.71 -12.19
CA GLY A 422 6.38 -15.02 -12.63
C GLY A 422 6.69 -13.96 -13.68
N GLN A 423 5.97 -13.99 -14.82
CA GLN A 423 6.29 -13.23 -16.03
C GLN A 423 5.37 -12.04 -16.27
N PHE A 424 4.17 -12.05 -15.70
CA PHE A 424 3.14 -11.01 -15.77
C PHE A 424 2.26 -11.09 -14.53
N ILE A 425 1.55 -10.02 -14.20
CA ILE A 425 0.68 -9.93 -13.03
C ILE A 425 -0.77 -10.10 -13.46
N LEU A 426 -1.50 -10.94 -12.73
CA LEU A 426 -2.95 -11.07 -12.77
C LEU A 426 -3.51 -10.65 -11.40
N SER A 427 -4.10 -9.46 -11.33
CA SER A 427 -4.73 -8.92 -10.12
C SER A 427 -6.25 -9.04 -10.26
N SER A 428 -6.87 -9.78 -9.34
CA SER A 428 -8.31 -10.09 -9.35
C SER A 428 -8.92 -9.55 -8.07
N SER A 429 -9.88 -8.61 -8.15
CA SER A 429 -10.39 -7.89 -6.97
C SER A 429 -11.89 -7.73 -6.96
N ASN A 430 -12.47 -7.59 -5.76
CA ASN A 430 -13.86 -7.22 -5.58
C ASN A 430 -13.97 -6.03 -4.63
N ASP A 431 -14.09 -4.85 -5.19
CA ASP A 431 -14.12 -3.59 -4.45
C ASP A 431 -15.57 -3.11 -4.17
N ALA A 432 -16.60 -3.97 -4.35
CA ALA A 432 -18.01 -3.60 -4.27
C ALA A 432 -18.48 -3.11 -2.89
N HIS A 433 -17.66 -3.33 -1.87
CA HIS A 433 -17.96 -2.93 -0.48
C HIS A 433 -17.54 -1.51 -0.15
N TYR A 434 -16.80 -0.85 -1.05
CA TYR A 434 -16.10 0.40 -0.77
C TYR A 434 -16.57 1.54 -1.68
N THR A 435 -16.40 2.77 -1.23
CA THR A 435 -16.53 3.96 -2.07
C THR A 435 -15.31 4.09 -3.00
N ALA A 436 -15.41 4.93 -4.03
CA ALA A 436 -14.40 5.08 -5.08
C ALA A 436 -12.96 5.35 -4.56
N SER A 437 -12.81 5.90 -3.37
CA SER A 437 -11.49 6.23 -2.79
C SER A 437 -10.62 4.99 -2.54
N MET A 438 -11.20 3.91 -2.01
CA MET A 438 -10.44 2.68 -1.75
C MET A 438 -9.99 2.00 -3.06
N PRO A 439 -10.87 1.73 -4.03
CA PRO A 439 -10.47 1.17 -5.32
C PRO A 439 -9.38 1.98 -6.03
N PHE A 440 -9.38 3.30 -5.89
CA PHE A 440 -8.35 4.16 -6.48
C PHE A 440 -7.00 4.01 -5.77
N GLN A 441 -6.97 3.94 -4.43
CA GLN A 441 -5.74 3.59 -3.68
C GLN A 441 -5.23 2.20 -4.04
N HIS A 442 -6.13 1.25 -4.21
CA HIS A 442 -5.81 -0.12 -4.57
C HIS A 442 -5.15 -0.18 -5.97
N HIS A 443 -5.70 0.55 -6.96
CA HIS A 443 -5.07 0.71 -8.26
C HIS A 443 -3.67 1.33 -8.15
N ALA A 444 -3.51 2.37 -7.33
CA ALA A 444 -2.22 3.01 -7.08
C ALA A 444 -1.18 2.04 -6.47
N GLN A 445 -1.61 1.06 -5.66
CA GLN A 445 -0.73 0.00 -5.16
C GLN A 445 -0.33 -0.97 -6.27
N ASP A 446 -1.25 -1.40 -7.14
CA ASP A 446 -0.94 -2.29 -8.27
C ASP A 446 0.08 -1.67 -9.24
N MET A 447 0.02 -0.34 -9.46
CA MET A 447 1.05 0.36 -10.23
C MET A 447 2.45 0.19 -9.62
N MET A 448 2.56 0.28 -8.29
CA MET A 448 3.83 0.04 -7.61
C MET A 448 4.30 -1.42 -7.77
N ARG A 449 3.39 -2.40 -7.70
CA ARG A 449 3.72 -3.82 -7.93
C ARG A 449 4.28 -4.05 -9.32
N ALA A 450 3.69 -3.41 -10.34
CA ALA A 450 4.17 -3.47 -11.72
C ALA A 450 5.60 -2.90 -11.84
N ILE A 451 5.86 -1.74 -11.25
CA ILE A 451 7.18 -1.08 -11.24
C ILE A 451 8.24 -1.93 -10.52
N GLU A 452 7.95 -2.34 -9.29
CA GLU A 452 8.90 -3.04 -8.41
C GLU A 452 9.34 -4.38 -8.98
N THR A 453 8.44 -5.08 -9.64
CA THR A 453 8.70 -6.37 -10.25
C THR A 453 9.11 -6.29 -11.72
N ASP A 454 8.98 -5.12 -12.35
CA ASP A 454 9.20 -4.89 -13.79
C ASP A 454 8.29 -5.80 -14.64
N ARG A 455 6.98 -5.79 -14.33
CA ARG A 455 5.97 -6.65 -14.96
C ARG A 455 4.78 -5.86 -15.49
N TRP A 456 4.23 -6.34 -16.60
CA TRP A 456 2.90 -5.95 -17.05
C TRP A 456 1.84 -6.50 -16.10
N SER A 457 0.78 -5.73 -15.86
CA SER A 457 -0.32 -6.13 -14.99
C SER A 457 -1.66 -6.00 -15.71
N ALA A 458 -2.46 -7.06 -15.64
CA ALA A 458 -3.89 -7.05 -15.95
C ALA A 458 -4.64 -7.12 -14.62
N ARG A 459 -5.42 -6.08 -14.33
CA ARG A 459 -6.24 -5.94 -13.13
C ARG A 459 -7.72 -6.01 -13.48
N ALA A 460 -8.43 -7.04 -13.03
CA ALA A 460 -9.88 -7.16 -13.13
C ALA A 460 -10.54 -6.86 -11.79
N THR A 461 -11.52 -5.97 -11.77
CA THR A 461 -12.35 -5.69 -10.60
C THR A 461 -13.83 -5.91 -10.91
N ASN A 462 -14.64 -6.17 -9.87
CA ASN A 462 -16.08 -6.29 -10.08
C ASN A 462 -16.74 -4.91 -10.31
N THR A 463 -16.48 -3.95 -9.44
CA THR A 463 -17.09 -2.61 -9.46
C THR A 463 -16.09 -1.47 -9.31
N GLY A 464 -14.83 -1.79 -9.01
CA GLY A 464 -13.74 -0.83 -8.83
C GLY A 464 -13.17 -0.34 -10.15
N TYR A 465 -11.87 -0.12 -10.18
CA TYR A 465 -11.14 0.27 -11.38
C TYR A 465 -10.36 -0.92 -11.94
N SER A 466 -10.87 -1.53 -13.00
CA SER A 466 -10.10 -2.48 -13.81
C SER A 466 -9.09 -1.73 -14.65
N ALA A 467 -7.91 -2.32 -14.89
CA ALA A 467 -6.85 -1.59 -15.59
C ALA A 467 -5.81 -2.50 -16.24
N PHE A 468 -5.12 -1.97 -17.25
CA PHE A 468 -3.85 -2.49 -17.74
C PHE A 468 -2.73 -1.52 -17.37
N ILE A 469 -1.65 -2.05 -16.80
CA ILE A 469 -0.53 -1.27 -16.29
C ILE A 469 0.76 -1.83 -16.88
N ASP A 470 1.61 -0.95 -17.43
CA ASP A 470 2.91 -1.35 -17.95
C ASP A 470 4.00 -1.41 -16.84
N PRO A 471 5.19 -1.97 -17.12
CA PRO A 471 6.29 -2.05 -16.16
C PRO A 471 6.81 -0.70 -15.63
N HIS A 472 6.49 0.40 -16.31
CA HIS A 472 6.77 1.76 -15.83
C HIS A 472 5.67 2.33 -14.91
N GLY A 473 4.64 1.53 -14.60
CA GLY A 473 3.50 1.98 -13.80
C GLY A 473 2.54 2.89 -14.55
N ARG A 474 2.65 3.00 -15.89
CA ARG A 474 1.70 3.78 -16.68
C ARG A 474 0.42 2.96 -16.87
N THR A 475 -0.70 3.56 -16.53
CA THR A 475 -2.02 2.99 -16.79
C THR A 475 -2.37 3.22 -18.25
N LEU A 476 -2.45 2.13 -19.02
CA LEU A 476 -2.76 2.18 -20.46
C LEU A 476 -4.27 2.31 -20.69
N TRP A 477 -5.04 1.64 -19.86
CA TRP A 477 -6.48 1.71 -19.83
C TRP A 477 -6.96 1.54 -18.38
N ILE A 478 -8.05 2.24 -18.04
CA ILE A 478 -8.74 2.14 -16.76
C ILE A 478 -10.24 2.23 -16.99
N SER A 479 -11.00 1.36 -16.35
CA SER A 479 -12.47 1.35 -16.41
C SER A 479 -13.10 2.48 -15.61
N GLY A 480 -14.38 2.71 -15.82
CA GLY A 480 -15.22 3.49 -14.92
C GLY A 480 -15.46 2.75 -13.58
N TYR A 481 -15.81 3.53 -12.55
CA TYR A 481 -16.26 3.00 -11.26
C TYR A 481 -17.77 2.66 -11.35
N ASN A 482 -18.14 1.45 -10.88
CA ASN A 482 -19.53 0.94 -10.97
C ASN A 482 -20.08 0.87 -12.41
N THR A 483 -19.25 0.49 -13.37
CA THR A 483 -19.65 0.28 -14.77
C THR A 483 -19.47 -1.18 -15.15
N TYR A 484 -20.29 -1.67 -16.08
CA TYR A 484 -19.99 -2.94 -16.79
C TYR A 484 -19.12 -2.61 -17.99
N GLU A 485 -17.93 -3.23 -18.03
CA GLU A 485 -17.00 -2.99 -19.13
C GLU A 485 -16.23 -4.26 -19.49
N THR A 486 -15.90 -4.35 -20.78
CA THR A 486 -14.93 -5.33 -21.31
C THR A 486 -13.83 -4.58 -22.06
N HIS A 487 -12.58 -4.96 -21.83
CA HIS A 487 -11.47 -4.37 -22.57
C HIS A 487 -10.39 -5.42 -22.83
N ALA A 488 -9.73 -5.30 -23.97
CA ALA A 488 -8.62 -6.17 -24.35
C ALA A 488 -7.37 -5.35 -24.63
N GLU A 489 -6.24 -5.76 -24.06
CA GLU A 489 -4.94 -5.11 -24.25
C GLU A 489 -3.85 -6.17 -24.44
N THR A 490 -2.79 -5.83 -25.17
CA THR A 490 -1.62 -6.67 -25.31
C THR A 490 -0.60 -6.37 -24.22
N ILE A 491 -0.35 -7.34 -23.36
CA ILE A 491 0.73 -7.32 -22.39
C ILE A 491 1.90 -8.16 -22.88
N TYR A 492 3.07 -7.99 -22.28
CA TYR A 492 4.26 -8.74 -22.69
C TYR A 492 4.85 -9.48 -21.49
N ARG A 493 5.08 -10.77 -21.66
CA ARG A 493 5.73 -11.64 -20.67
C ARG A 493 7.18 -11.21 -20.49
N ARG A 494 7.64 -11.06 -19.25
CA ARG A 494 8.99 -10.60 -18.91
C ARG A 494 9.64 -11.50 -17.88
N GLN A 495 10.96 -11.70 -18.00
CA GLN A 495 11.75 -12.51 -17.07
C GLN A 495 12.87 -11.69 -16.38
N THR A 496 12.85 -10.37 -16.54
CA THR A 496 13.77 -9.46 -15.88
C THR A 496 13.69 -9.62 -14.36
N LYS A 497 14.79 -9.37 -13.67
CA LYS A 497 14.85 -9.41 -12.21
C LYS A 497 15.46 -8.10 -11.72
N THR A 498 14.63 -7.24 -11.16
CA THR A 498 15.08 -6.03 -10.45
C THR A 498 15.95 -6.41 -9.26
N LEU A 499 16.70 -5.46 -8.69
CA LEU A 499 17.47 -5.73 -7.47
C LEU A 499 16.54 -6.14 -6.33
N TYR A 500 15.37 -5.50 -6.24
CA TYR A 500 14.35 -5.88 -5.27
C TYR A 500 13.87 -7.33 -5.45
N VAL A 501 13.59 -7.75 -6.69
CA VAL A 501 13.19 -9.16 -6.96
C VAL A 501 14.28 -10.14 -6.55
N ARG A 502 15.55 -9.80 -6.74
CA ARG A 502 16.69 -10.67 -6.40
C ARG A 502 16.96 -10.75 -4.90
N TRP A 503 16.98 -9.60 -4.21
CA TRP A 503 17.51 -9.49 -2.85
C TRP A 503 16.48 -9.06 -1.80
N GLY A 504 15.24 -8.73 -2.23
CA GLY A 504 14.20 -8.22 -1.34
C GLY A 504 14.53 -6.83 -0.79
N ASP A 505 13.99 -6.53 0.38
CA ASP A 505 14.30 -5.30 1.11
C ASP A 505 15.65 -5.43 1.83
N TRP A 506 16.72 -5.23 1.09
CA TRP A 506 18.10 -5.23 1.63
C TRP A 506 18.48 -3.89 2.26
N LEU A 507 17.82 -2.79 1.87
CA LEU A 507 18.16 -1.44 2.35
C LEU A 507 17.81 -1.25 3.83
N THR A 508 16.64 -1.70 4.25
CA THR A 508 16.20 -1.55 5.64
C THR A 508 17.15 -2.21 6.64
N PRO A 509 17.52 -3.50 6.53
CA PRO A 509 18.49 -4.10 7.44
C PRO A 509 19.87 -3.42 7.36
N LEU A 510 20.30 -2.98 6.17
CA LEU A 510 21.54 -2.24 6.00
C LEU A 510 21.52 -0.92 6.78
N LEU A 511 20.45 -0.13 6.67
CA LEU A 511 20.27 1.11 7.41
C LEU A 511 20.25 0.87 8.93
N LEU A 512 19.59 -0.19 9.39
CA LEU A 512 19.53 -0.53 10.82
C LEU A 512 20.91 -0.92 11.35
N VAL A 513 21.69 -1.74 10.62
CA VAL A 513 23.05 -2.15 11.01
C VAL A 513 23.99 -0.94 11.05
N PHE A 514 23.99 -0.09 10.01
CA PHE A 514 24.82 1.11 10.02
C PHE A 514 24.41 2.10 11.12
N SER A 515 23.13 2.24 11.38
CA SER A 515 22.60 3.08 12.46
C SER A 515 23.07 2.59 13.84
N GLY A 516 22.93 1.31 14.10
CA GLY A 516 23.38 0.68 15.36
C GLY A 516 24.89 0.77 15.54
N GLY A 517 25.66 0.46 14.48
CA GLY A 517 27.11 0.56 14.49
C GLY A 517 27.63 1.97 14.72
N ALA A 518 27.07 2.95 14.02
CA ALA A 518 27.42 4.36 14.20
C ALA A 518 27.12 4.86 15.62
N TRP A 519 25.96 4.51 16.15
CA TRP A 519 25.58 4.85 17.53
C TRP A 519 26.55 4.22 18.55
N LEU A 520 26.88 2.93 18.39
CA LEU A 520 27.79 2.22 19.29
C LEU A 520 29.20 2.85 19.31
N VAL A 521 29.74 3.17 18.13
CA VAL A 521 31.06 3.82 18.00
C VAL A 521 31.10 5.17 18.73
N ILE A 522 30.02 5.96 18.66
CA ILE A 522 29.95 7.24 19.36
C ILE A 522 29.92 7.02 20.87
N GLN A 523 29.10 6.10 21.37
CA GLN A 523 29.03 5.79 22.80
C GLN A 523 30.40 5.33 23.37
N LEU A 524 31.08 4.46 22.65
CA LEU A 524 32.41 3.98 23.06
C LEU A 524 33.47 5.11 23.10
N ARG A 525 33.38 6.08 22.17
CA ARG A 525 34.29 7.24 22.18
C ARG A 525 34.00 8.20 23.33
N ASP A 526 32.75 8.41 23.67
CA ASP A 526 32.35 9.30 24.76
C ASP A 526 32.70 8.68 26.12
N THR A 527 32.55 7.37 26.29
CA THR A 527 32.97 6.64 27.50
C THR A 527 34.50 6.73 27.69
N LYS A 528 35.31 6.55 26.62
CA LYS A 528 36.79 6.68 26.71
C LYS A 528 37.23 8.09 27.07
N LYS A 529 36.53 9.14 26.68
CA LYS A 529 36.84 10.52 27.08
C LYS A 529 36.58 10.75 28.56
N LEU A 530 35.53 10.14 29.12
CA LEU A 530 35.18 10.24 30.55
C LEU A 530 36.14 9.46 31.46
N THR A 531 36.79 8.41 30.94
CA THR A 531 37.80 7.63 31.70
C THR A 531 39.22 8.20 31.63
N LEU A 532 39.47 9.17 30.74
CA LEU A 532 40.77 9.84 30.55
C LEU A 532 40.76 11.30 31.09
N SER A 533 39.63 11.80 31.58
CA SER A 533 39.46 13.07 32.29
C SER A 533 39.32 12.84 33.81
#